data_488b8f58cf2e5561c2ec67e746969725
#
_entry.id   488b8f58cf2e5561c2ec67e746969725
#
_cell.length_a   1.000
_cell.length_b   1.000
_cell.length_c   1.000
_cell.angle_alpha   90.00
_cell.angle_beta   90.00
_cell.angle_gamma   90.00
#
_symmetry.space_group_name_H-M   'P 1'
#
loop_
_entity.id
_entity.type
_entity.pdbx_description
1 polymer ?
#
loop_
_entity_poly.entity_id
_entity_poly.type
_entity_poly.pdbx_seq_one_letter_code
_entity_poly.pdbx_strand_id
1 'polypeptide(L)'
;NPTVNSVQRDYMAGEISKDLTQRVLLRQEIVDAHNEGLIHFHDSDCFAQHMHNCDLVNLEDMLQNGTVISETMIEKPHSFFTACNVTTQIVAQVASNQYGGQSVNIKHLGKYLRKSKEKFAKQLEDEFGDTLDQAAKDKIVQMRLHDELKSGVQTIQYQINTLMTTNGQSPFVTLFLHIDENDEYVEETVQIIMEILRQRIEGTKNEKGVYVTPAFPKLVYVLDENNCLKGGKYDYVTKLAAQCSAKRMYPDYISAKKMRENYEGNVFSCMGCRSFLSPWKDENGEYKWEGRFNQGVVSINLPQIGILAKGNEEKFWKLLDERLELCYEALMCRHKALEGVVSDVSPIHWQYGAIARLKKGETIDKYLHNGYSTMSLGYIGLYEMTYLMKGCSQTVEPGKEFALRVMDYMKDRCAKWKEETGIAFSLYGTPAETLCYRFARIDREKYGDISNVTDKGYYTNSYHVDVREKIDAFTKFKIESCLLYTSDAA
;
A
#
# COMPACT_ATOMS: atom_id res chain seq x y z
N ASN A 1 10.78 10.12 -17.15
CA ASN A 1 11.46 10.40 -18.42
C ASN A 1 12.97 10.51 -18.18
N PRO A 2 13.81 9.57 -18.67
CA PRO A 2 15.25 9.54 -18.41
C PRO A 2 16.03 10.73 -18.97
N THR A 3 15.40 11.60 -19.76
CA THR A 3 16.02 12.82 -20.29
C THR A 3 15.92 14.03 -19.35
N VAL A 4 15.11 13.95 -18.30
CA VAL A 4 14.98 15.04 -17.32
C VAL A 4 16.15 15.00 -16.34
N ASN A 5 16.82 16.12 -16.15
CA ASN A 5 18.07 16.21 -15.38
C ASN A 5 17.94 15.67 -13.93
N SER A 6 16.86 15.97 -13.23
CA SER A 6 16.63 15.48 -11.87
C SER A 6 16.44 13.95 -11.83
N VAL A 7 15.71 13.41 -12.81
CA VAL A 7 15.48 11.96 -12.95
C VAL A 7 16.79 11.24 -13.32
N GLN A 8 17.62 11.82 -14.19
CA GLN A 8 18.94 11.25 -14.51
C GLN A 8 19.84 11.17 -13.29
N ARG A 9 19.89 12.24 -12.49
CA ARG A 9 20.71 12.28 -11.27
C ARG A 9 20.28 11.20 -10.28
N ASP A 10 18.99 11.06 -10.06
CA ASP A 10 18.43 10.06 -9.16
C ASP A 10 18.67 8.63 -9.68
N TYR A 11 18.45 8.40 -10.97
CA TYR A 11 18.72 7.12 -11.61
C TYR A 11 20.20 6.72 -11.45
N MET A 12 21.14 7.64 -11.67
CA MET A 12 22.58 7.38 -11.47
C MET A 12 22.89 7.05 -10.02
N ALA A 13 22.29 7.76 -9.05
CA ALA A 13 22.47 7.47 -7.63
C ALA A 13 21.90 6.08 -7.27
N GLY A 14 20.75 5.72 -7.81
CA GLY A 14 20.13 4.42 -7.64
C GLY A 14 20.98 3.28 -8.20
N GLU A 15 21.55 3.43 -9.40
CA GLU A 15 22.44 2.41 -9.99
C GLU A 15 23.73 2.23 -9.18
N ILE A 16 24.31 3.31 -8.64
CA ILE A 16 25.48 3.22 -7.74
C ILE A 16 25.10 2.50 -6.44
N SER A 17 23.96 2.83 -5.84
CA SER A 17 23.47 2.18 -4.63
C SER A 17 23.20 0.69 -4.85
N LYS A 18 22.59 0.33 -5.97
CA LYS A 18 22.33 -1.05 -6.37
C LYS A 18 23.63 -1.85 -6.55
N ASP A 19 24.62 -1.28 -7.22
CA ASP A 19 25.91 -1.90 -7.40
C ASP A 19 26.62 -2.11 -6.05
N LEU A 20 26.60 -1.10 -5.17
CA LEU A 20 27.14 -1.22 -3.80
C LEU A 20 26.42 -2.32 -3.02
N THR A 21 25.08 -2.36 -3.08
CA THR A 21 24.27 -3.38 -2.44
C THR A 21 24.66 -4.78 -2.89
N GLN A 22 24.79 -5.02 -4.18
CA GLN A 22 25.12 -6.33 -4.73
C GLN A 22 26.57 -6.75 -4.51
N ARG A 23 27.53 -5.82 -4.59
CA ARG A 23 28.96 -6.17 -4.46
C ARG A 23 29.48 -6.18 -3.04
N VAL A 24 28.86 -5.45 -2.11
CA VAL A 24 29.44 -5.20 -0.78
C VAL A 24 28.49 -5.56 0.37
N LEU A 25 27.20 -5.21 0.26
CA LEU A 25 26.28 -5.24 1.39
C LEU A 25 25.54 -6.58 1.54
N LEU A 26 25.25 -7.25 0.43
CA LEU A 26 24.57 -8.55 0.47
C LEU A 26 25.57 -9.71 0.39
N ARG A 27 25.18 -10.83 1.00
CA ARG A 27 25.94 -12.07 0.84
C ARG A 27 25.83 -12.56 -0.61
N GLN A 28 26.90 -13.15 -1.11
CA GLN A 28 26.99 -13.59 -2.51
C GLN A 28 25.87 -14.55 -2.91
N GLU A 29 25.48 -15.46 -2.02
CA GLU A 29 24.39 -16.42 -2.27
C GLU A 29 23.04 -15.75 -2.57
N ILE A 30 22.75 -14.62 -1.88
CA ILE A 30 21.53 -13.82 -2.12
C ILE A 30 21.64 -13.10 -3.46
N VAL A 31 22.81 -12.56 -3.77
CA VAL A 31 23.08 -11.87 -5.05
C VAL A 31 22.92 -12.85 -6.21
N ASP A 32 23.51 -14.03 -6.10
CA ASP A 32 23.42 -15.08 -7.11
C ASP A 32 21.97 -15.53 -7.29
N ALA A 33 21.26 -15.80 -6.19
CA ALA A 33 19.85 -16.17 -6.21
C ALA A 33 18.97 -15.09 -6.86
N HIS A 34 19.25 -13.82 -6.60
CA HIS A 34 18.57 -12.70 -7.25
C HIS A 34 18.88 -12.64 -8.75
N ASN A 35 20.14 -12.72 -9.13
CA ASN A 35 20.57 -12.62 -10.53
C ASN A 35 20.10 -13.82 -11.36
N GLU A 36 20.08 -15.00 -10.77
CA GLU A 36 19.57 -16.22 -11.39
C GLU A 36 18.05 -16.31 -11.45
N GLY A 37 17.33 -15.37 -10.84
CA GLY A 37 15.87 -15.32 -10.85
C GLY A 37 15.21 -16.36 -9.94
N LEU A 38 15.92 -16.88 -8.94
CA LEU A 38 15.38 -17.78 -7.90
C LEU A 38 14.47 -17.02 -6.96
N ILE A 39 14.94 -15.85 -6.57
CA ILE A 39 14.24 -14.87 -5.75
C ILE A 39 14.42 -13.46 -6.34
N HIS A 40 13.67 -12.49 -5.80
CA HIS A 40 13.89 -11.08 -6.11
C HIS A 40 14.03 -10.29 -4.81
N PHE A 41 15.21 -9.71 -4.61
CA PHE A 41 15.46 -8.73 -3.57
C PHE A 41 14.98 -7.37 -4.12
N HIS A 42 13.82 -6.90 -3.63
CA HIS A 42 13.21 -5.67 -4.14
C HIS A 42 14.04 -4.45 -3.78
N ASP A 43 13.97 -3.40 -4.62
CA ASP A 43 14.48 -2.06 -4.32
C ASP A 43 15.92 -2.07 -3.74
N SER A 44 16.82 -2.79 -4.39
CA SER A 44 18.23 -2.88 -4.01
C SER A 44 18.96 -1.55 -4.19
N ASP A 45 18.42 -0.65 -4.99
CA ASP A 45 18.86 0.72 -5.19
C ASP A 45 18.60 1.66 -3.99
N CYS A 46 17.73 1.25 -3.05
CA CYS A 46 17.42 1.98 -1.81
C CYS A 46 17.97 1.31 -0.54
N PHE A 47 18.59 0.14 -0.67
CA PHE A 47 19.03 -0.65 0.47
C PHE A 47 20.20 -0.03 1.25
N ALA A 48 21.15 0.57 0.55
CA ALA A 48 22.33 1.21 1.16
C ALA A 48 21.99 2.46 2.01
N GLN A 49 20.82 3.05 1.82
CA GLN A 49 20.35 4.24 2.55
C GLN A 49 19.56 3.93 3.83
N HIS A 50 19.43 2.68 4.23
CA HIS A 50 18.64 2.24 5.39
C HIS A 50 17.17 2.70 5.32
N MET A 51 16.61 2.76 4.12
CA MET A 51 15.20 3.07 3.90
C MET A 51 14.34 1.83 4.17
N HIS A 52 13.18 2.04 4.77
CA HIS A 52 12.14 1.02 4.87
C HIS A 52 11.16 1.11 3.69
N ASN A 53 10.26 0.12 3.57
CA ASN A 53 9.38 0.00 2.41
C ASN A 53 8.13 0.90 2.52
N CYS A 54 7.05 0.40 3.09
CA CYS A 54 5.73 1.06 3.08
C CYS A 54 5.31 1.51 4.46
N ASP A 55 4.47 2.58 4.51
CA ASP A 55 3.95 3.14 5.76
C ASP A 55 2.43 3.21 5.82
N LEU A 56 1.90 3.08 7.02
CA LEU A 56 0.62 3.65 7.44
C LEU A 56 0.91 4.94 8.19
N VAL A 57 0.82 6.06 7.50
CA VAL A 57 1.19 7.39 8.05
C VAL A 57 0.24 7.78 9.16
N ASN A 58 0.77 8.15 10.33
CA ASN A 58 -0.03 8.67 11.43
C ASN A 58 -0.39 10.15 11.20
N LEU A 59 -1.25 10.37 10.20
CA LEU A 59 -1.69 11.71 9.83
C LEU A 59 -2.40 12.42 10.99
N GLU A 60 -3.13 11.68 11.81
CA GLU A 60 -3.81 12.26 12.98
C GLU A 60 -2.83 12.95 13.91
N ASP A 61 -1.78 12.25 14.31
CA ASP A 61 -0.74 12.79 15.19
C ASP A 61 -0.07 14.01 14.58
N MET A 62 0.32 13.92 13.29
CA MET A 62 1.02 15.02 12.61
C MET A 62 0.17 16.28 12.47
N LEU A 63 -1.14 16.14 12.22
CA LEU A 63 -2.07 17.26 12.14
C LEU A 63 -2.47 17.83 13.52
N GLN A 64 -2.51 16.99 14.57
CA GLN A 64 -2.93 17.44 15.90
C GLN A 64 -1.79 18.07 16.70
N ASN A 65 -0.59 17.51 16.60
CA ASN A 65 0.58 17.90 17.39
C ASN A 65 1.58 18.73 16.58
N GLY A 66 1.29 18.96 15.29
CA GLY A 66 2.22 19.60 14.38
C GLY A 66 3.31 18.64 13.88
N THR A 67 4.04 19.09 12.90
CA THR A 67 5.17 18.34 12.30
C THR A 67 6.24 19.33 11.84
N VAL A 68 7.41 18.83 11.42
CA VAL A 68 8.47 19.66 10.86
C VAL A 68 8.79 19.19 9.44
N ILE A 69 8.79 20.12 8.49
CA ILE A 69 9.16 19.88 7.10
C ILE A 69 10.22 20.89 6.70
N SER A 70 11.35 20.40 6.21
CA SER A 70 12.48 21.25 5.81
C SER A 70 12.84 22.31 6.89
N GLU A 71 13.00 21.83 8.13
CA GLU A 71 13.33 22.66 9.31
C GLU A 71 12.26 23.70 9.70
N THR A 72 11.12 23.69 9.00
CA THR A 72 10.01 24.61 9.29
C THR A 72 8.94 23.90 10.10
N MET A 73 8.57 24.49 11.25
CA MET A 73 7.46 24.00 12.07
C MET A 73 6.13 24.22 11.34
N ILE A 74 5.38 23.16 11.19
CA ILE A 74 4.01 23.18 10.66
C ILE A 74 3.08 22.99 11.85
N GLU A 75 2.38 24.04 12.21
CA GLU A 75 1.44 24.01 13.31
C GLU A 75 0.11 23.31 12.94
N LYS A 76 -0.68 23.02 13.97
CA LYS A 76 -2.01 22.40 13.83
C LYS A 76 -2.93 23.22 12.91
N PRO A 77 -3.51 22.64 11.86
CA PRO A 77 -4.43 23.35 10.98
C PRO A 77 -5.71 23.81 11.69
N HIS A 78 -6.24 24.94 11.24
CA HIS A 78 -7.49 25.52 11.75
C HIS A 78 -8.63 25.45 10.73
N SER A 79 -8.41 24.90 9.54
CA SER A 79 -9.41 24.73 8.50
C SER A 79 -9.15 23.47 7.67
N PHE A 80 -10.18 23.02 6.96
CA PHE A 80 -10.07 21.86 6.10
C PHE A 80 -9.08 22.08 4.94
N PHE A 81 -9.15 23.24 4.28
CA PHE A 81 -8.23 23.56 3.19
C PHE A 81 -6.77 23.51 3.63
N THR A 82 -6.48 24.11 4.79
CA THR A 82 -5.12 24.08 5.35
C THR A 82 -4.70 22.65 5.71
N ALA A 83 -5.60 21.84 6.30
CA ALA A 83 -5.30 20.44 6.61
C ALA A 83 -5.01 19.62 5.34
N CYS A 84 -5.76 19.84 4.26
CA CYS A 84 -5.49 19.19 2.97
C CYS A 84 -4.11 19.59 2.41
N ASN A 85 -3.77 20.87 2.47
CA ASN A 85 -2.48 21.36 2.00
C ASN A 85 -1.31 20.77 2.82
N VAL A 86 -1.41 20.79 4.15
CA VAL A 86 -0.41 20.18 5.03
C VAL A 86 -0.29 18.67 4.76
N THR A 87 -1.41 17.97 4.56
CA THR A 87 -1.40 16.54 4.22
C THR A 87 -0.61 16.26 2.95
N THR A 88 -0.72 17.08 1.91
CA THR A 88 0.04 16.88 0.67
C THR A 88 1.54 17.12 0.84
N GLN A 89 1.92 18.07 1.69
CA GLN A 89 3.33 18.32 2.05
C GLN A 89 3.90 17.13 2.84
N ILE A 90 3.14 16.59 3.80
CA ILE A 90 3.50 15.38 4.54
C ILE A 90 3.71 14.22 3.57
N VAL A 91 2.75 13.98 2.67
CA VAL A 91 2.83 12.91 1.67
C VAL A 91 4.08 13.02 0.81
N ALA A 92 4.42 14.21 0.33
CA ALA A 92 5.62 14.45 -0.48
C ALA A 92 6.90 14.19 0.30
N GLN A 93 6.96 14.62 1.56
CA GLN A 93 8.13 14.46 2.42
C GLN A 93 8.34 13.00 2.84
N VAL A 94 7.26 12.29 3.20
CA VAL A 94 7.30 10.86 3.50
C VAL A 94 7.79 10.08 2.28
N ALA A 95 7.21 10.32 1.11
CA ALA A 95 7.60 9.64 -0.14
C ALA A 95 9.06 9.91 -0.56
N SER A 96 9.67 10.99 -0.10
CA SER A 96 11.09 11.30 -0.36
C SER A 96 12.06 10.53 0.56
N ASN A 97 11.56 9.88 1.60
CA ASN A 97 12.36 9.22 2.63
C ASN A 97 12.05 7.71 2.79
N GLN A 98 11.27 7.14 1.89
CA GLN A 98 10.98 5.71 1.80
C GLN A 98 10.97 5.28 0.33
N TYR A 99 11.01 3.97 0.06
CA TYR A 99 10.98 3.46 -1.31
C TYR A 99 9.65 2.79 -1.71
N GLY A 100 8.78 2.50 -0.75
CA GLY A 100 7.46 1.92 -1.00
C GLY A 100 6.34 2.95 -1.05
N GLY A 101 5.11 2.48 -0.91
CA GLY A 101 3.93 3.32 -0.86
C GLY A 101 3.54 3.70 0.55
N GLN A 102 2.79 4.77 0.68
CA GLN A 102 2.20 5.22 1.94
C GLN A 102 0.69 5.20 1.87
N SER A 103 0.03 4.99 3.00
CA SER A 103 -1.42 5.09 3.11
C SER A 103 -1.80 6.17 4.10
N VAL A 104 -2.83 6.93 3.74
CA VAL A 104 -3.41 8.02 4.52
C VAL A 104 -4.88 7.74 4.74
N ASN A 105 -5.32 7.76 5.99
CA ASN A 105 -6.72 7.59 6.34
C ASN A 105 -7.45 8.94 6.28
N ILE A 106 -8.44 9.03 5.41
CA ILE A 106 -9.21 10.28 5.16
C ILE A 106 -10.07 10.70 6.36
N LYS A 107 -10.43 9.77 7.26
CA LYS A 107 -11.22 10.12 8.45
C LYS A 107 -10.56 11.22 9.29
N HIS A 108 -9.24 11.26 9.33
CA HIS A 108 -8.49 12.27 10.11
C HIS A 108 -8.68 13.72 9.61
N LEU A 109 -9.24 13.90 8.40
CA LEU A 109 -9.59 15.21 7.85
C LEU A 109 -11.01 15.66 8.25
N GLY A 110 -11.90 14.76 8.66
CA GLY A 110 -13.29 15.07 9.02
C GLY A 110 -13.40 16.15 10.10
N LYS A 111 -12.58 16.06 11.15
CA LYS A 111 -12.48 17.05 12.22
C LYS A 111 -12.23 18.48 11.70
N TYR A 112 -11.42 18.61 10.68
CA TYR A 112 -11.06 19.93 10.12
C TYR A 112 -12.17 20.49 9.25
N LEU A 113 -12.97 19.63 8.61
CA LEU A 113 -14.16 20.07 7.87
C LEU A 113 -15.22 20.63 8.84
N ARG A 114 -15.43 19.98 10.00
CA ARG A 114 -16.28 20.52 11.08
C ARG A 114 -15.78 21.85 11.60
N LYS A 115 -14.49 22.00 11.85
CA LYS A 115 -13.88 23.28 12.25
C LYS A 115 -14.09 24.39 11.23
N SER A 116 -14.01 24.08 9.93
CA SER A 116 -14.31 25.06 8.89
C SER A 116 -15.77 25.48 8.93
N LYS A 117 -16.70 24.56 9.14
CA LYS A 117 -18.13 24.87 9.30
C LYS A 117 -18.36 25.81 10.51
N GLU A 118 -17.79 25.49 11.66
CA GLU A 118 -17.88 26.32 12.87
C GLU A 118 -17.26 27.70 12.66
N LYS A 119 -16.10 27.78 12.00
CA LYS A 119 -15.45 29.05 11.64
C LYS A 119 -16.34 29.90 10.75
N PHE A 120 -16.97 29.34 9.72
CA PHE A 120 -17.85 30.07 8.82
C PHE A 120 -19.12 30.55 9.54
N ALA A 121 -19.69 29.73 10.42
CA ALA A 121 -20.83 30.11 11.22
C ALA A 121 -20.49 31.32 12.13
N LYS A 122 -19.34 31.25 12.81
CA LYS A 122 -18.85 32.35 13.66
C LYS A 122 -18.60 33.64 12.86
N GLN A 123 -17.93 33.52 11.71
CA GLN A 123 -17.68 34.68 10.83
C GLN A 123 -18.97 35.38 10.40
N LEU A 124 -20.00 34.59 10.03
CA LEU A 124 -21.28 35.17 9.66
C LEU A 124 -22.01 35.85 10.82
N GLU A 125 -21.89 35.28 12.02
CA GLU A 125 -22.41 35.89 13.22
C GLU A 125 -21.71 37.22 13.52
N ASP A 126 -20.38 37.26 13.45
CA ASP A 126 -19.56 38.45 13.66
C ASP A 126 -19.80 39.54 12.57
N GLU A 127 -20.02 39.11 11.30
CA GLU A 127 -20.21 40.02 10.16
C GLU A 127 -21.62 40.61 10.07
N PHE A 128 -22.66 39.81 10.37
CA PHE A 128 -24.06 40.16 10.08
C PHE A 128 -24.97 40.20 11.31
N GLY A 129 -24.61 39.53 12.42
CA GLY A 129 -25.41 39.46 13.65
C GLY A 129 -26.90 39.19 13.34
N ASP A 130 -27.78 39.99 13.88
CA ASP A 130 -29.23 39.88 13.68
C ASP A 130 -29.73 40.36 12.29
N THR A 131 -28.83 40.84 11.42
CA THR A 131 -29.20 41.37 10.07
C THR A 131 -29.66 40.24 9.13
N LEU A 132 -29.16 39.01 9.34
CA LEU A 132 -29.56 37.83 8.58
C LEU A 132 -30.32 36.85 9.49
N ASP A 133 -31.38 36.25 8.98
CA ASP A 133 -32.04 35.15 9.65
C ASP A 133 -31.16 33.89 9.68
N GLN A 134 -31.47 32.97 10.57
CA GLN A 134 -30.67 31.73 10.76
C GLN A 134 -30.65 30.87 9.50
N ALA A 135 -31.78 30.78 8.75
CA ALA A 135 -31.85 29.96 7.54
C ALA A 135 -30.92 30.52 6.43
N ALA A 136 -30.84 31.84 6.30
CA ALA A 136 -29.93 32.50 5.38
C ALA A 136 -28.45 32.26 5.80
N LYS A 137 -28.12 32.41 7.10
CA LYS A 137 -26.79 32.10 7.64
C LYS A 137 -26.42 30.68 7.34
N ASP A 138 -27.27 29.71 7.65
CA ASP A 138 -27.02 28.27 7.43
C ASP A 138 -26.76 27.96 5.95
N LYS A 139 -27.53 28.58 5.06
CA LYS A 139 -27.34 28.43 3.60
C LYS A 139 -25.98 28.94 3.15
N ILE A 140 -25.56 30.11 3.63
CA ILE A 140 -24.25 30.68 3.30
C ILE A 140 -23.13 29.84 3.87
N VAL A 141 -23.25 29.32 5.11
CA VAL A 141 -22.28 28.38 5.70
C VAL A 141 -22.12 27.14 4.82
N GLN A 142 -23.22 26.54 4.37
CA GLN A 142 -23.19 25.36 3.49
C GLN A 142 -22.52 25.67 2.15
N MET A 143 -22.77 26.83 1.55
CA MET A 143 -22.12 27.24 0.31
C MET A 143 -20.60 27.41 0.51
N ARG A 144 -20.16 28.17 1.53
CA ARG A 144 -18.73 28.35 1.84
C ARG A 144 -18.04 27.03 2.15
N LEU A 145 -18.71 26.14 2.91
CA LEU A 145 -18.19 24.82 3.26
C LEU A 145 -18.04 23.92 2.03
N HIS A 146 -19.02 23.94 1.12
CA HIS A 146 -18.96 23.20 -0.14
C HIS A 146 -17.78 23.65 -1.01
N ASP A 147 -17.57 24.96 -1.13
CA ASP A 147 -16.46 25.52 -1.92
C ASP A 147 -15.10 25.16 -1.29
N GLU A 148 -14.99 25.20 0.03
CA GLU A 148 -13.77 24.79 0.73
C GLU A 148 -13.52 23.29 0.61
N LEU A 149 -14.56 22.45 0.74
CA LEU A 149 -14.48 21.01 0.55
C LEU A 149 -13.96 20.67 -0.87
N LYS A 150 -14.57 21.26 -1.88
CA LYS A 150 -14.15 21.08 -3.27
C LYS A 150 -12.71 21.51 -3.50
N SER A 151 -12.32 22.68 -3.01
CA SER A 151 -10.97 23.23 -3.17
C SER A 151 -9.92 22.39 -2.41
N GLY A 152 -10.22 21.94 -1.19
CA GLY A 152 -9.34 21.11 -0.39
C GLY A 152 -9.08 19.73 -1.04
N VAL A 153 -10.13 19.06 -1.49
CA VAL A 153 -9.99 17.79 -2.21
C VAL A 153 -9.26 17.97 -3.53
N GLN A 154 -9.54 19.03 -4.26
CA GLN A 154 -8.82 19.37 -5.50
C GLN A 154 -7.32 19.58 -5.21
N THR A 155 -6.98 20.25 -4.13
CA THR A 155 -5.59 20.46 -3.70
C THR A 155 -4.89 19.10 -3.48
N ILE A 156 -5.51 18.16 -2.76
CA ILE A 156 -4.95 16.81 -2.56
C ILE A 156 -4.68 16.14 -3.92
N GLN A 157 -5.66 16.14 -4.82
CA GLN A 157 -5.51 15.45 -6.11
C GLN A 157 -4.44 16.08 -7.01
N TYR A 158 -4.42 17.40 -7.13
CA TYR A 158 -3.47 18.09 -8.00
C TYR A 158 -2.06 18.06 -7.43
N GLN A 159 -1.88 18.33 -6.14
CA GLN A 159 -0.54 18.36 -5.55
C GLN A 159 0.12 16.99 -5.56
N ILE A 160 -0.61 15.90 -5.26
CA ILE A 160 -0.06 14.54 -5.33
C ILE A 160 0.45 14.22 -6.76
N ASN A 161 -0.23 14.72 -7.80
CA ASN A 161 0.18 14.47 -9.18
C ASN A 161 1.25 15.44 -9.71
N THR A 162 1.40 16.61 -9.10
CA THR A 162 2.30 17.68 -9.57
C THR A 162 3.53 17.88 -8.70
N LEU A 163 3.48 17.47 -7.42
CA LEU A 163 4.65 17.43 -6.55
C LEU A 163 5.52 16.23 -6.95
N MET A 164 6.73 16.53 -7.35
CA MET A 164 7.74 15.48 -7.54
C MET A 164 8.48 15.27 -6.21
N THR A 165 8.63 14.01 -5.82
CA THR A 165 9.55 13.63 -4.76
C THR A 165 10.99 13.92 -5.17
N THR A 166 11.93 13.83 -4.24
CA THR A 166 13.36 13.93 -4.56
C THR A 166 13.78 12.92 -5.61
N ASN A 167 13.07 11.79 -5.73
CA ASN A 167 13.31 10.72 -6.71
C ASN A 167 12.70 11.02 -8.09
N GLY A 168 12.16 12.20 -8.33
CA GLY A 168 11.58 12.59 -9.61
C GLY A 168 10.27 11.88 -9.98
N GLN A 169 9.57 11.28 -9.03
CA GLN A 169 8.32 10.57 -9.20
C GLN A 169 7.18 11.24 -8.44
N SER A 170 5.94 11.01 -8.87
CA SER A 170 4.78 11.36 -8.04
C SER A 170 4.75 10.48 -6.79
N PRO A 171 4.35 11.01 -5.62
CA PRO A 171 4.23 10.23 -4.40
C PRO A 171 3.32 9.00 -4.60
N PHE A 172 3.82 7.81 -4.27
CA PHE A 172 3.03 6.59 -4.24
C PHE A 172 2.17 6.60 -2.98
N VAL A 173 0.93 7.06 -3.09
CA VAL A 173 0.01 7.23 -1.95
C VAL A 173 -1.33 6.58 -2.22
N THR A 174 -1.88 5.95 -1.17
CA THR A 174 -3.24 5.40 -1.11
C THR A 174 -4.08 6.21 -0.14
N LEU A 175 -5.27 6.64 -0.55
CA LEU A 175 -6.28 7.22 0.33
C LEU A 175 -7.24 6.10 0.76
N PHE A 176 -7.35 5.90 2.06
CA PHE A 176 -8.24 4.91 2.66
C PHE A 176 -9.59 5.56 2.97
N LEU A 177 -10.63 5.07 2.31
CA LEU A 177 -11.99 5.60 2.33
C LEU A 177 -12.90 4.65 3.13
N HIS A 178 -12.94 4.83 4.44
CA HIS A 178 -13.76 4.05 5.36
C HIS A 178 -14.84 4.91 6.02
N ILE A 179 -16.09 4.45 5.98
CA ILE A 179 -17.23 5.06 6.67
C ILE A 179 -17.44 4.30 7.98
N ASP A 180 -16.79 4.77 9.04
CA ASP A 180 -16.92 4.20 10.38
C ASP A 180 -18.04 4.93 11.14
N GLU A 181 -19.14 4.25 11.42
CA GLU A 181 -20.29 4.84 12.12
C GLU A 181 -20.00 5.22 13.58
N ASN A 182 -18.93 4.68 14.16
CA ASN A 182 -18.49 5.02 15.51
C ASN A 182 -17.60 6.26 15.55
N ASP A 183 -17.18 6.78 14.39
CA ASP A 183 -16.38 7.99 14.31
C ASP A 183 -17.25 9.24 14.54
N GLU A 184 -16.83 10.14 15.43
CA GLU A 184 -17.53 11.40 15.71
C GLU A 184 -17.72 12.27 14.45
N TYR A 185 -16.82 12.15 13.47
CA TYR A 185 -16.78 12.96 12.25
C TYR A 185 -17.23 12.18 11.00
N VAL A 186 -18.06 11.13 11.21
CA VAL A 186 -18.50 10.25 10.11
C VAL A 186 -19.20 11.01 8.99
N GLU A 187 -20.06 11.99 9.31
CA GLU A 187 -20.81 12.75 8.30
C GLU A 187 -19.88 13.66 7.46
N GLU A 188 -18.88 14.24 8.10
CA GLU A 188 -17.84 15.01 7.41
C GLU A 188 -16.96 14.11 6.55
N THR A 189 -16.60 12.94 7.05
CA THR A 189 -15.84 11.92 6.32
C THR A 189 -16.59 11.45 5.08
N VAL A 190 -17.89 11.23 5.18
CA VAL A 190 -18.75 10.89 4.03
C VAL A 190 -18.72 11.97 2.98
N GLN A 191 -18.83 13.26 3.37
CA GLN A 191 -18.76 14.39 2.43
C GLN A 191 -17.41 14.42 1.70
N ILE A 192 -16.30 14.21 2.43
CA ILE A 192 -14.95 14.18 1.84
C ILE A 192 -14.82 13.02 0.86
N ILE A 193 -15.26 11.82 1.24
CA ILE A 193 -15.24 10.62 0.37
C ILE A 193 -16.02 10.86 -0.92
N MET A 194 -17.23 11.41 -0.80
CA MET A 194 -18.06 11.70 -1.97
C MET A 194 -17.40 12.72 -2.90
N GLU A 195 -16.78 13.76 -2.37
CA GLU A 195 -16.10 14.76 -3.18
C GLU A 195 -14.84 14.18 -3.86
N ILE A 196 -14.07 13.33 -3.16
CA ILE A 196 -12.94 12.59 -3.75
C ILE A 196 -13.41 11.74 -4.94
N LEU A 197 -14.53 11.01 -4.78
CA LEU A 197 -15.08 10.16 -5.84
C LEU A 197 -15.60 10.99 -7.03
N ARG A 198 -16.29 12.14 -6.79
CA ARG A 198 -16.77 13.02 -7.85
C ARG A 198 -15.61 13.58 -8.68
N GLN A 199 -14.58 14.10 -8.03
CA GLN A 199 -13.42 14.64 -8.73
C GLN A 199 -12.62 13.52 -9.44
N ARG A 200 -12.57 12.31 -8.88
CA ARG A 200 -11.98 11.15 -9.58
C ARG A 200 -12.78 10.79 -10.84
N ILE A 201 -14.10 10.82 -10.79
CA ILE A 201 -14.97 10.59 -11.96
C ILE A 201 -14.68 11.62 -13.06
N GLU A 202 -14.50 12.88 -12.71
CA GLU A 202 -14.11 13.92 -13.65
C GLU A 202 -12.73 13.65 -14.26
N GLY A 203 -11.75 13.31 -13.43
CA GLY A 203 -10.34 13.08 -13.79
C GLY A 203 -9.53 14.37 -13.82
N THR A 204 -8.27 14.26 -14.26
CA THR A 204 -7.36 15.41 -14.41
C THR A 204 -7.01 15.64 -15.88
N LYS A 205 -6.85 16.88 -16.29
CA LYS A 205 -6.42 17.21 -17.66
C LYS A 205 -4.92 16.96 -17.80
N ASN A 206 -4.55 16.25 -18.86
CA ASN A 206 -3.16 16.15 -19.28
C ASN A 206 -2.71 17.41 -20.06
N GLU A 207 -1.46 17.45 -20.51
CA GLU A 207 -0.89 18.54 -21.30
C GLU A 207 -1.65 18.87 -22.61
N LYS A 208 -2.40 17.89 -23.13
CA LYS A 208 -3.24 18.02 -24.35
C LYS A 208 -4.67 18.45 -24.04
N GLY A 209 -4.98 18.76 -22.77
CA GLY A 209 -6.32 19.15 -22.33
C GLY A 209 -7.33 17.99 -22.24
N VAL A 210 -6.89 16.74 -22.40
CA VAL A 210 -7.73 15.55 -22.31
C VAL A 210 -7.84 15.09 -20.86
N TYR A 211 -9.05 14.78 -20.40
CA TYR A 211 -9.28 14.23 -19.09
C TYR A 211 -8.83 12.76 -19.01
N VAL A 212 -7.87 12.49 -18.14
CA VAL A 212 -7.30 11.16 -17.90
C VAL A 212 -7.50 10.74 -16.44
N THR A 213 -7.36 9.44 -16.19
CA THR A 213 -7.31 8.93 -14.82
C THR A 213 -5.90 9.14 -14.29
N PRO A 214 -5.69 9.90 -13.19
CA PRO A 214 -4.39 10.04 -12.58
C PRO A 214 -3.96 8.71 -11.94
N ALA A 215 -2.67 8.40 -11.99
CA ALA A 215 -2.12 7.19 -11.37
C ALA A 215 -2.26 7.24 -9.84
N PHE A 216 -2.08 8.41 -9.24
CA PHE A 216 -2.18 8.67 -7.80
C PHE A 216 -3.13 9.83 -7.49
N PRO A 217 -3.65 9.89 -6.25
CA PRO A 217 -3.62 8.84 -5.23
C PRO A 217 -4.40 7.59 -5.65
N LYS A 218 -3.96 6.41 -5.24
CA LYS A 218 -4.81 5.21 -5.30
C LYS A 218 -5.95 5.39 -4.30
N LEU A 219 -7.12 4.84 -4.60
CA LEU A 219 -8.29 4.90 -3.73
C LEU A 219 -8.66 3.48 -3.30
N VAL A 220 -8.84 3.27 -2.00
CA VAL A 220 -9.33 2.02 -1.43
C VAL A 220 -10.58 2.32 -0.62
N TYR A 221 -11.71 1.74 -1.03
CA TYR A 221 -13.03 1.95 -0.42
C TYR A 221 -13.46 0.72 0.36
N VAL A 222 -13.88 0.91 1.59
CA VAL A 222 -14.33 -0.16 2.48
C VAL A 222 -15.82 -0.43 2.28
N LEU A 223 -16.15 -1.67 1.91
CA LEU A 223 -17.52 -2.17 1.86
C LEU A 223 -17.91 -2.70 3.25
N ASP A 224 -18.86 -2.05 3.88
CA ASP A 224 -19.43 -2.43 5.17
C ASP A 224 -20.96 -2.56 5.07
N GLU A 225 -21.61 -3.15 6.05
CA GLU A 225 -23.06 -3.36 6.04
C GLU A 225 -23.85 -2.05 5.89
N ASN A 226 -23.36 -0.95 6.47
CA ASN A 226 -23.97 0.38 6.40
C ASN A 226 -23.97 1.01 4.99
N ASN A 227 -23.11 0.54 4.09
CA ASN A 227 -22.94 1.15 2.78
C ASN A 227 -23.09 0.18 1.59
N CYS A 228 -22.90 -1.12 1.77
CA CYS A 228 -22.97 -2.09 0.66
C CYS A 228 -24.34 -2.80 0.54
N LEU A 229 -25.16 -2.79 1.60
CA LEU A 229 -26.49 -3.37 1.57
C LEU A 229 -27.51 -2.37 1.04
N LYS A 230 -28.47 -2.87 0.24
CA LYS A 230 -29.57 -2.05 -0.27
C LYS A 230 -30.39 -1.46 0.88
N GLY A 231 -30.49 -0.13 0.93
CA GLY A 231 -31.17 0.59 2.00
C GLY A 231 -30.31 0.88 3.23
N GLY A 232 -29.01 0.53 3.18
CA GLY A 232 -28.03 0.99 4.17
C GLY A 232 -27.92 2.53 4.18
N LYS A 233 -27.61 3.10 5.32
CA LYS A 233 -27.56 4.57 5.53
C LYS A 233 -26.70 5.29 4.47
N TYR A 234 -25.62 4.64 4.02
CA TYR A 234 -24.65 5.21 3.09
C TYR A 234 -24.57 4.44 1.75
N ASP A 235 -25.62 3.69 1.35
CA ASP A 235 -25.63 2.93 0.10
C ASP A 235 -25.44 3.80 -1.15
N TYR A 236 -25.83 5.07 -1.07
CA TYR A 236 -25.63 6.06 -2.13
C TYR A 236 -24.14 6.40 -2.37
N VAL A 237 -23.29 6.29 -1.34
CA VAL A 237 -21.84 6.51 -1.49
C VAL A 237 -21.22 5.35 -2.27
N THR A 238 -21.62 4.11 -1.97
CA THR A 238 -21.16 2.92 -2.72
C THR A 238 -21.62 2.94 -4.18
N LYS A 239 -22.83 3.44 -4.45
CA LYS A 239 -23.29 3.66 -5.83
C LYS A 239 -22.38 4.65 -6.58
N LEU A 240 -22.00 5.75 -5.92
CA LEU A 240 -21.05 6.71 -6.48
C LEU A 240 -19.64 6.08 -6.68
N ALA A 241 -19.18 5.27 -5.73
CA ALA A 241 -17.93 4.53 -5.86
C ALA A 241 -17.96 3.56 -7.05
N ALA A 242 -19.06 2.83 -7.24
CA ALA A 242 -19.25 1.93 -8.39
C ALA A 242 -19.25 2.70 -9.74
N GLN A 243 -19.89 3.86 -9.80
CA GLN A 243 -19.83 4.76 -10.99
C GLN A 243 -18.38 5.21 -11.26
N CYS A 244 -17.65 5.53 -10.20
CA CYS A 244 -16.25 5.91 -10.31
C CYS A 244 -15.42 4.74 -10.86
N SER A 245 -15.57 3.54 -10.33
CA SER A 245 -14.86 2.35 -10.80
C SER A 245 -15.17 2.03 -12.25
N ALA A 246 -16.44 2.12 -12.66
CA ALA A 246 -16.85 1.88 -14.05
C ALA A 246 -16.18 2.85 -15.04
N LYS A 247 -15.88 4.09 -14.62
CA LYS A 247 -15.28 5.12 -15.49
C LYS A 247 -13.77 5.21 -15.36
N ARG A 248 -13.21 4.95 -14.15
CA ARG A 248 -11.81 5.25 -13.82
C ARG A 248 -11.03 4.07 -13.27
N MET A 249 -11.65 2.90 -13.13
CA MET A 249 -11.05 1.69 -12.56
C MET A 249 -10.60 1.83 -11.10
N TYR A 250 -11.06 2.83 -10.39
CA TYR A 250 -10.89 3.11 -8.97
C TYR A 250 -12.23 3.54 -8.36
N PRO A 251 -12.46 3.30 -7.06
CA PRO A 251 -11.58 2.70 -6.05
C PRO A 251 -11.47 1.17 -6.17
N ASP A 252 -10.44 0.60 -5.53
CA ASP A 252 -10.43 -0.80 -5.14
C ASP A 252 -11.30 -0.99 -3.90
N TYR A 253 -11.78 -2.21 -3.68
CA TYR A 253 -12.72 -2.50 -2.60
C TYR A 253 -12.14 -3.49 -1.59
N ILE A 254 -12.36 -3.21 -0.30
CA ILE A 254 -12.03 -4.09 0.81
C ILE A 254 -13.33 -4.41 1.59
N SER A 255 -13.49 -5.67 1.99
CA SER A 255 -14.61 -6.10 2.81
C SER A 255 -14.32 -5.88 4.29
N ALA A 256 -15.06 -4.98 4.96
CA ALA A 256 -14.97 -4.80 6.41
C ALA A 256 -15.26 -6.08 7.18
N LYS A 257 -16.26 -6.85 6.75
CA LYS A 257 -16.61 -8.14 7.36
C LYS A 257 -15.42 -9.10 7.37
N LYS A 258 -14.74 -9.26 6.22
CA LYS A 258 -13.57 -10.12 6.11
C LYS A 258 -12.38 -9.60 6.88
N MET A 259 -12.18 -8.30 6.93
CA MET A 259 -11.14 -7.72 7.77
C MET A 259 -11.38 -8.01 9.25
N ARG A 260 -12.61 -7.83 9.73
CA ARG A 260 -12.95 -8.14 11.13
C ARG A 260 -12.74 -9.62 11.46
N GLU A 261 -13.06 -10.53 10.53
CA GLU A 261 -12.83 -11.98 10.69
C GLU A 261 -11.33 -12.32 10.81
N ASN A 262 -10.47 -11.66 10.02
CA ASN A 262 -9.06 -11.99 9.91
C ASN A 262 -8.15 -11.20 10.89
N TYR A 263 -8.60 -10.02 11.35
CA TYR A 263 -7.78 -9.08 12.12
C TYR A 263 -8.43 -8.68 13.45
N GLU A 264 -8.89 -9.67 14.20
CA GLU A 264 -9.38 -9.51 15.58
C GLU A 264 -10.46 -8.41 15.74
N GLY A 265 -11.38 -8.33 14.79
CA GLY A 265 -12.49 -7.36 14.80
C GLY A 265 -12.15 -5.98 14.22
N ASN A 266 -10.93 -5.78 13.72
CA ASN A 266 -10.48 -4.47 13.25
C ASN A 266 -10.65 -4.26 11.74
N VAL A 267 -10.84 -2.99 11.36
CA VAL A 267 -10.81 -2.50 9.97
C VAL A 267 -9.79 -1.36 9.90
N PHE A 268 -8.77 -1.54 9.07
CA PHE A 268 -7.68 -0.58 8.93
C PHE A 268 -7.16 -0.54 7.49
N SER A 269 -6.32 0.45 7.18
CA SER A 269 -5.78 0.62 5.84
C SER A 269 -4.80 -0.49 5.47
N CYS A 270 -4.86 -0.95 4.22
CA CYS A 270 -3.70 -1.60 3.63
C CYS A 270 -2.57 -0.58 3.42
N MET A 271 -1.35 -1.06 3.35
CA MET A 271 -0.21 -0.24 2.91
C MET A 271 -0.34 0.12 1.43
N GLY A 272 0.41 1.12 0.97
CA GLY A 272 0.36 1.59 -0.41
C GLY A 272 0.46 0.49 -1.48
N CYS A 273 1.20 -0.57 -1.19
CA CYS A 273 1.36 -1.78 -2.00
C CYS A 273 0.27 -2.85 -1.77
N ARG A 274 -0.75 -2.57 -0.95
CA ARG A 274 -1.89 -3.47 -0.58
C ARG A 274 -1.53 -4.66 0.30
N SER A 275 -0.38 -4.65 0.95
CA SER A 275 -0.04 -5.54 2.04
C SER A 275 -0.74 -5.07 3.32
N PHE A 276 -1.08 -5.99 4.20
CA PHE A 276 -1.64 -5.70 5.51
C PHE A 276 -0.60 -5.98 6.60
N LEU A 277 -0.64 -5.18 7.66
CA LEU A 277 0.17 -5.39 8.84
C LEU A 277 -0.50 -6.42 9.75
N SER A 278 0.29 -7.24 10.43
CA SER A 278 -0.23 -8.08 11.50
C SER A 278 -0.79 -7.23 12.65
N PRO A 279 -1.86 -7.67 13.34
CA PRO A 279 -2.35 -7.00 14.55
C PRO A 279 -1.22 -6.78 15.56
N TRP A 280 -1.20 -5.59 16.14
CA TRP A 280 -0.26 -5.23 17.21
C TRP A 280 -0.94 -4.33 18.23
N LYS A 281 -0.66 -4.57 19.50
CA LYS A 281 -1.20 -3.79 20.63
C LYS A 281 -0.08 -3.08 21.36
N ASP A 282 -0.39 -1.87 21.80
CA ASP A 282 0.50 -1.08 22.63
C ASP A 282 0.55 -1.56 24.10
N GLU A 283 1.25 -0.85 24.96
CA GLU A 283 1.40 -1.16 26.38
C GLU A 283 0.08 -1.14 27.16
N ASN A 284 -0.94 -0.45 26.64
CA ASN A 284 -2.29 -0.39 27.21
C ASN A 284 -3.22 -1.49 26.69
N GLY A 285 -2.74 -2.31 25.76
CA GLY A 285 -3.53 -3.34 25.09
C GLY A 285 -4.39 -2.82 23.93
N GLU A 286 -4.21 -1.57 23.51
CA GLU A 286 -4.95 -0.96 22.41
C GLU A 286 -4.27 -1.23 21.06
N TYR A 287 -5.09 -1.51 20.05
CA TYR A 287 -4.59 -1.71 18.70
C TYR A 287 -4.03 -0.41 18.12
N LYS A 288 -2.87 -0.51 17.49
CA LYS A 288 -2.27 0.58 16.75
C LYS A 288 -2.09 0.17 15.28
N TRP A 289 -2.65 0.95 14.38
CA TRP A 289 -2.58 0.74 12.94
C TRP A 289 -1.74 1.81 12.25
N GLU A 290 -2.06 3.09 12.45
CA GLU A 290 -1.27 4.21 11.94
C GLU A 290 0.07 4.36 12.70
N GLY A 291 1.07 4.87 12.01
CA GLY A 291 2.43 4.99 12.54
C GLY A 291 3.17 3.65 12.54
N ARG A 292 2.77 2.71 11.68
CA ARG A 292 3.43 1.41 11.51
C ARG A 292 3.92 1.24 10.08
N PHE A 293 4.84 0.31 9.84
CA PHE A 293 5.55 0.19 8.58
C PHE A 293 5.95 -1.24 8.21
N ASN A 294 6.31 -1.42 6.94
CA ASN A 294 6.94 -2.63 6.42
C ASN A 294 8.44 -2.40 6.25
N GLN A 295 9.26 -3.31 6.76
CA GLN A 295 10.72 -3.20 6.67
C GLN A 295 11.24 -3.50 5.26
N GLY A 296 10.59 -4.41 4.54
CA GLY A 296 10.98 -4.76 3.18
C GLY A 296 10.32 -6.02 2.64
N VAL A 297 10.58 -6.27 1.36
CA VAL A 297 9.98 -7.36 0.58
C VAL A 297 11.06 -8.17 -0.13
N VAL A 298 10.88 -9.48 -0.17
CA VAL A 298 11.60 -10.41 -1.05
C VAL A 298 10.57 -11.33 -1.69
N SER A 299 10.64 -11.54 -3.00
CA SER A 299 9.68 -12.39 -3.73
C SER A 299 10.32 -13.66 -4.29
N ILE A 300 9.59 -14.77 -4.19
CA ILE A 300 9.98 -16.08 -4.70
C ILE A 300 9.43 -16.31 -6.11
N ASN A 301 10.22 -16.95 -6.97
CA ASN A 301 9.83 -17.40 -8.32
C ASN A 301 9.27 -18.84 -8.26
N LEU A 302 7.95 -18.98 -8.14
CA LEU A 302 7.31 -20.30 -8.09
C LEU A 302 7.39 -21.08 -9.43
N PRO A 303 7.20 -20.46 -10.61
CA PRO A 303 7.35 -21.15 -11.88
C PRO A 303 8.70 -21.86 -12.06
N GLN A 304 9.80 -21.23 -11.66
CA GLN A 304 11.11 -21.86 -11.79
C GLN A 304 11.22 -23.15 -10.99
N ILE A 305 10.62 -23.18 -9.79
CA ILE A 305 10.55 -24.40 -8.97
C ILE A 305 9.78 -25.49 -9.72
N GLY A 306 8.63 -25.15 -10.31
CA GLY A 306 7.83 -26.08 -11.13
C GLY A 306 8.59 -26.62 -12.35
N ILE A 307 9.33 -25.76 -13.05
CA ILE A 307 10.17 -26.15 -14.20
C ILE A 307 11.22 -27.19 -13.76
N LEU A 308 11.89 -26.94 -12.65
CA LEU A 308 12.93 -27.82 -12.13
C LEU A 308 12.39 -29.12 -11.54
N ALA A 309 11.20 -29.09 -10.94
CA ALA A 309 10.54 -30.26 -10.35
C ALA A 309 10.00 -31.23 -11.42
N LYS A 310 9.59 -30.74 -12.58
CA LYS A 310 9.07 -31.57 -13.70
C LYS A 310 7.93 -32.51 -13.27
N GLY A 311 6.97 -32.00 -12.49
CA GLY A 311 5.84 -32.77 -11.99
C GLY A 311 6.13 -33.66 -10.77
N ASN A 312 7.38 -33.75 -10.30
CA ASN A 312 7.74 -34.50 -9.10
C ASN A 312 7.47 -33.66 -7.84
N GLU A 313 6.48 -34.06 -7.03
CA GLU A 313 6.09 -33.32 -5.82
C GLU A 313 7.16 -33.34 -4.74
N GLU A 314 7.84 -34.45 -4.50
CA GLU A 314 8.90 -34.53 -3.49
C GLU A 314 10.04 -33.55 -3.82
N LYS A 315 10.45 -33.51 -5.06
CA LYS A 315 11.46 -32.55 -5.55
C LYS A 315 10.95 -31.12 -5.46
N PHE A 316 9.67 -30.89 -5.73
CA PHE A 316 9.06 -29.57 -5.62
C PHE A 316 9.15 -29.02 -4.20
N TRP A 317 8.71 -29.79 -3.21
CA TRP A 317 8.71 -29.36 -1.82
C TRP A 317 10.14 -29.09 -1.30
N LYS A 318 11.09 -29.93 -1.68
CA LYS A 318 12.50 -29.71 -1.34
C LYS A 318 13.04 -28.40 -1.92
N LEU A 319 12.79 -28.14 -3.20
CA LEU A 319 13.21 -26.90 -3.84
C LEU A 319 12.49 -25.66 -3.26
N LEU A 320 11.21 -25.79 -2.91
CA LEU A 320 10.47 -24.74 -2.25
C LEU A 320 11.09 -24.37 -0.91
N ASP A 321 11.45 -25.36 -0.08
CA ASP A 321 12.15 -25.13 1.18
C ASP A 321 13.49 -24.41 1.00
N GLU A 322 14.31 -24.86 0.05
CA GLU A 322 15.58 -24.22 -0.25
C GLU A 322 15.40 -22.75 -0.67
N ARG A 323 14.36 -22.44 -1.45
CA ARG A 323 14.07 -21.07 -1.88
C ARG A 323 13.49 -20.20 -0.75
N LEU A 324 12.65 -20.78 0.10
CA LEU A 324 12.11 -20.09 1.27
C LEU A 324 13.20 -19.71 2.25
N GLU A 325 14.21 -20.57 2.44
CA GLU A 325 15.37 -20.25 3.28
C GLU A 325 16.17 -19.06 2.71
N LEU A 326 16.42 -19.05 1.40
CA LEU A 326 17.05 -17.89 0.73
C LEU A 326 16.23 -16.61 0.89
N CYS A 327 14.88 -16.70 0.80
CA CYS A 327 14.02 -15.54 1.05
C CYS A 327 14.11 -15.06 2.50
N TYR A 328 14.11 -15.97 3.48
CA TYR A 328 14.27 -15.66 4.89
C TYR A 328 15.58 -14.91 5.15
N GLU A 329 16.70 -15.45 4.68
CA GLU A 329 18.00 -14.82 4.86
C GLU A 329 18.09 -13.45 4.19
N ALA A 330 17.51 -13.31 3.00
CA ALA A 330 17.44 -12.04 2.29
C ALA A 330 16.58 -11.00 3.05
N LEU A 331 15.46 -11.43 3.63
CA LEU A 331 14.63 -10.59 4.51
C LEU A 331 15.40 -10.22 5.77
N MET A 332 16.10 -11.15 6.40
CA MET A 332 16.92 -10.86 7.58
C MET A 332 18.08 -9.90 7.30
N CYS A 333 18.62 -9.86 6.06
CA CYS A 333 19.55 -8.81 5.67
C CYS A 333 18.93 -7.42 5.73
N ARG A 334 17.66 -7.27 5.31
CA ARG A 334 16.93 -6.00 5.42
C ARG A 334 16.70 -5.59 6.87
N HIS A 335 16.28 -6.53 7.70
CA HIS A 335 16.09 -6.29 9.13
C HIS A 335 17.37 -5.80 9.80
N LYS A 336 18.46 -6.53 9.61
CA LYS A 336 19.77 -6.18 10.17
C LYS A 336 20.33 -4.84 9.68
N ALA A 337 20.01 -4.45 8.45
CA ALA A 337 20.40 -3.14 7.92
C ALA A 337 19.68 -1.97 8.62
N LEU A 338 18.55 -2.22 9.28
CA LEU A 338 17.80 -1.21 10.04
C LEU A 338 18.17 -1.19 11.54
N GLU A 339 18.81 -2.26 12.06
CA GLU A 339 19.24 -2.30 13.47
C GLU A 339 20.31 -1.24 13.76
N GLY A 340 20.18 -0.56 14.88
CA GLY A 340 21.07 0.53 15.32
C GLY A 340 20.92 1.82 14.53
N VAL A 341 20.01 1.89 13.57
CA VAL A 341 19.76 3.11 12.81
C VAL A 341 19.15 4.17 13.72
N VAL A 342 19.67 5.39 13.65
CA VAL A 342 19.22 6.51 14.45
C VAL A 342 18.09 7.29 13.78
N SER A 343 17.24 7.93 14.57
CA SER A 343 16.08 8.69 14.11
C SER A 343 16.40 9.82 13.12
N ASP A 344 17.67 10.23 13.08
CA ASP A 344 18.18 11.33 12.23
C ASP A 344 18.17 11.00 10.73
N VAL A 345 18.17 9.71 10.35
CA VAL A 345 18.20 9.31 8.93
C VAL A 345 16.92 9.70 8.18
N SER A 346 15.80 9.76 8.91
CA SER A 346 14.51 10.22 8.37
C SER A 346 13.68 10.89 9.46
N PRO A 347 13.93 12.20 9.74
CA PRO A 347 13.23 12.91 10.81
C PRO A 347 11.71 12.90 10.66
N ILE A 348 11.19 12.99 9.43
CA ILE A 348 9.73 12.98 9.19
C ILE A 348 9.06 11.69 9.70
N HIS A 349 9.71 10.53 9.54
CA HIS A 349 9.22 9.25 10.03
C HIS A 349 9.41 9.10 11.53
N TRP A 350 10.61 9.39 12.03
CA TRP A 350 11.02 8.95 13.34
C TRP A 350 10.91 10.02 14.43
N GLN A 351 11.02 11.30 14.06
CA GLN A 351 11.00 12.41 15.02
C GLN A 351 9.73 13.26 14.95
N TYR A 352 9.08 13.34 13.77
CA TYR A 352 8.02 14.31 13.52
C TYR A 352 6.64 13.72 13.25
N GLY A 353 6.44 12.46 13.60
CA GLY A 353 5.12 11.89 13.83
C GLY A 353 4.56 10.98 12.74
N ALA A 354 5.21 10.82 11.57
CA ALA A 354 4.68 9.91 10.56
C ALA A 354 4.63 8.45 11.06
N ILE A 355 5.64 8.02 11.83
CA ILE A 355 5.69 6.73 12.54
C ILE A 355 5.85 6.96 14.05
N ALA A 356 6.79 7.82 14.45
CA ALA A 356 7.19 7.99 15.83
C ALA A 356 7.53 9.45 16.16
N ARG A 357 7.75 9.71 17.46
CA ARG A 357 8.27 10.98 17.99
C ARG A 357 9.48 10.72 18.88
N LEU A 358 10.51 10.10 18.28
CA LEU A 358 11.80 9.89 18.92
C LEU A 358 12.57 11.21 19.06
N LYS A 359 13.45 11.27 20.05
CA LYS A 359 14.44 12.33 20.11
C LYS A 359 15.53 12.11 19.07
N LYS A 360 16.20 13.18 18.72
CA LYS A 360 17.40 13.13 17.86
C LYS A 360 18.45 12.19 18.48
N GLY A 361 19.00 11.29 17.65
CA GLY A 361 20.00 10.32 18.06
C GLY A 361 19.45 9.05 18.73
N GLU A 362 18.15 8.94 19.00
CA GLU A 362 17.55 7.69 19.47
C GLU A 362 17.47 6.67 18.34
N THR A 363 17.72 5.38 18.67
CA THR A 363 17.61 4.29 17.68
C THR A 363 16.16 3.89 17.44
N ILE A 364 15.89 3.34 16.23
CA ILE A 364 14.57 2.87 15.83
C ILE A 364 14.29 1.42 16.24
N ASP A 365 15.23 0.76 16.91
CA ASP A 365 15.24 -0.70 17.18
C ASP A 365 13.93 -1.21 17.81
N LYS A 366 13.33 -0.47 18.72
CA LYS A 366 12.08 -0.85 19.37
C LYS A 366 10.90 -1.04 18.41
N TYR A 367 10.98 -0.45 17.20
CA TYR A 367 9.95 -0.56 16.17
C TYR A 367 10.23 -1.70 15.15
N LEU A 368 11.37 -2.36 15.26
CA LEU A 368 11.75 -3.46 14.37
C LEU A 368 11.27 -4.82 14.89
N HIS A 369 10.96 -4.93 16.18
CA HIS A 369 10.67 -6.19 16.86
C HIS A 369 9.24 -6.27 17.39
N ASN A 370 8.90 -7.42 17.98
CA ASN A 370 7.63 -7.69 18.66
C ASN A 370 6.38 -7.45 17.80
N GLY A 371 6.49 -7.61 16.47
CA GLY A 371 5.38 -7.46 15.55
C GLY A 371 4.97 -6.01 15.24
N TYR A 372 5.71 -5.00 15.71
CA TYR A 372 5.39 -3.59 15.42
C TYR A 372 5.47 -3.28 13.93
N SER A 373 6.51 -3.74 13.26
CA SER A 373 6.68 -3.69 11.80
C SER A 373 6.66 -5.08 11.19
N THR A 374 6.46 -5.17 9.90
CA THR A 374 6.27 -6.44 9.18
C THR A 374 7.34 -6.58 8.10
N MET A 375 7.76 -7.81 7.83
CA MET A 375 8.54 -8.20 6.66
C MET A 375 7.67 -9.04 5.75
N SER A 376 7.76 -8.84 4.43
CA SER A 376 6.85 -9.50 3.49
C SER A 376 7.57 -10.48 2.58
N LEU A 377 7.08 -11.73 2.57
CA LEU A 377 7.42 -12.74 1.59
C LEU A 377 6.45 -12.62 0.42
N GLY A 378 6.92 -12.12 -0.72
CA GLY A 378 6.15 -12.05 -1.96
C GLY A 378 6.30 -13.32 -2.80
N TYR A 379 5.42 -13.51 -3.77
CA TYR A 379 5.49 -14.63 -4.72
C TYR A 379 4.91 -14.25 -6.07
N ILE A 380 5.39 -14.91 -7.12
CA ILE A 380 4.95 -14.73 -8.51
C ILE A 380 4.66 -16.09 -9.13
N GLY A 381 3.64 -16.15 -9.98
CA GLY A 381 3.42 -17.25 -10.90
C GLY A 381 2.81 -18.50 -10.28
N LEU A 382 1.89 -18.35 -9.35
CA LEU A 382 1.14 -19.49 -8.79
C LEU A 382 0.42 -20.27 -9.91
N TYR A 383 -0.09 -19.56 -10.93
CA TYR A 383 -0.74 -20.14 -12.09
C TYR A 383 0.21 -21.05 -12.87
N GLU A 384 1.37 -20.56 -13.29
CA GLU A 384 2.34 -21.31 -14.08
C GLU A 384 2.94 -22.47 -13.31
N MET A 385 3.24 -22.27 -12.04
CA MET A 385 3.72 -23.33 -11.16
C MET A 385 2.70 -24.47 -11.05
N THR A 386 1.43 -24.13 -10.83
CA THR A 386 0.35 -25.13 -10.73
C THR A 386 0.20 -25.89 -12.04
N TYR A 387 0.25 -25.19 -13.17
CA TYR A 387 0.17 -25.80 -14.50
C TYR A 387 1.33 -26.79 -14.76
N LEU A 388 2.55 -26.43 -14.38
CA LEU A 388 3.74 -27.28 -14.50
C LEU A 388 3.65 -28.55 -13.64
N MET A 389 3.06 -28.45 -12.46
CA MET A 389 2.99 -29.54 -11.51
C MET A 389 1.80 -30.47 -11.72
N LYS A 390 0.68 -29.96 -12.23
CA LYS A 390 -0.59 -30.69 -12.31
C LYS A 390 -1.18 -30.80 -13.72
N GLY A 391 -0.58 -30.16 -14.72
CA GLY A 391 -1.10 -30.12 -16.09
C GLY A 391 -2.37 -29.27 -16.25
N CYS A 392 -2.83 -28.60 -15.20
CA CYS A 392 -3.97 -27.70 -15.19
C CYS A 392 -3.72 -26.52 -14.24
N SER A 393 -4.49 -25.45 -14.38
CA SER A 393 -4.37 -24.26 -13.52
C SER A 393 -5.13 -24.42 -12.19
N GLN A 394 -4.99 -23.43 -11.29
CA GLN A 394 -5.74 -23.36 -10.03
C GLN A 394 -7.25 -23.13 -10.22
N THR A 395 -7.73 -23.01 -11.44
CA THR A 395 -9.16 -22.85 -11.72
C THR A 395 -9.95 -24.15 -11.63
N VAL A 396 -9.28 -25.29 -11.72
CA VAL A 396 -9.87 -26.65 -11.69
C VAL A 396 -9.04 -27.60 -10.81
N GLU A 397 -9.67 -28.67 -10.34
CA GLU A 397 -8.95 -29.75 -9.63
C GLU A 397 -8.16 -30.64 -10.62
N PRO A 398 -6.98 -31.16 -10.24
CA PRO A 398 -6.32 -31.07 -8.92
C PRO A 398 -5.44 -29.81 -8.73
N GLY A 399 -5.43 -28.90 -9.70
CA GLY A 399 -4.60 -27.69 -9.62
C GLY A 399 -4.94 -26.79 -8.45
N LYS A 400 -6.24 -26.61 -8.16
CA LYS A 400 -6.71 -25.78 -7.06
C LYS A 400 -6.22 -26.29 -5.72
N GLU A 401 -6.38 -27.58 -5.44
CA GLU A 401 -5.91 -28.20 -4.19
C GLU A 401 -4.40 -28.01 -4.03
N PHE A 402 -3.64 -28.22 -5.08
CA PHE A 402 -2.17 -28.05 -5.02
C PHE A 402 -1.77 -26.60 -4.79
N ALA A 403 -2.41 -25.64 -5.46
CA ALA A 403 -2.16 -24.22 -5.25
C ALA A 403 -2.43 -23.79 -3.82
N LEU A 404 -3.55 -24.22 -3.21
CA LEU A 404 -3.87 -23.94 -1.81
C LEU A 404 -2.83 -24.54 -0.86
N ARG A 405 -2.42 -25.80 -1.06
CA ARG A 405 -1.37 -26.43 -0.25
C ARG A 405 -0.05 -25.64 -0.29
N VAL A 406 0.34 -25.11 -1.46
CA VAL A 406 1.55 -24.29 -1.59
C VAL A 406 1.40 -22.97 -0.84
N MET A 407 0.23 -22.34 -0.93
CA MET A 407 -0.06 -21.09 -0.22
C MET A 407 -0.05 -21.29 1.30
N ASP A 408 -0.73 -22.33 1.80
CA ASP A 408 -0.75 -22.68 3.23
C ASP A 408 0.67 -22.95 3.72
N TYR A 409 1.46 -23.71 2.97
CA TYR A 409 2.84 -24.01 3.33
C TYR A 409 3.72 -22.75 3.48
N MET A 410 3.62 -21.81 2.54
CA MET A 410 4.36 -20.54 2.62
C MET A 410 3.88 -19.69 3.81
N LYS A 411 2.58 -19.69 4.08
CA LYS A 411 2.00 -18.98 5.25
C LYS A 411 2.50 -19.58 6.56
N ASP A 412 2.50 -20.91 6.68
CA ASP A 412 3.01 -21.61 7.87
C ASP A 412 4.51 -21.33 8.10
N ARG A 413 5.30 -21.20 7.02
CA ARG A 413 6.71 -20.78 7.13
C ARG A 413 6.85 -19.36 7.68
N CYS A 414 6.04 -18.44 7.23
CA CYS A 414 6.00 -17.06 7.79
C CYS A 414 5.62 -17.06 9.27
N ALA A 415 4.64 -17.86 9.67
CA ALA A 415 4.23 -18.01 11.07
C ALA A 415 5.37 -18.59 11.93
N LYS A 416 6.07 -19.62 11.43
CA LYS A 416 7.22 -20.21 12.09
C LYS A 416 8.37 -19.22 12.28
N TRP A 417 8.72 -18.45 11.26
CA TRP A 417 9.75 -17.41 11.38
C TRP A 417 9.39 -16.36 12.43
N LYS A 418 8.10 -15.98 12.49
CA LYS A 418 7.60 -15.07 13.52
C LYS A 418 7.77 -15.64 14.92
N GLU A 419 7.47 -16.91 15.12
CA GLU A 419 7.63 -17.61 16.40
C GLU A 419 9.11 -17.68 16.84
N GLU A 420 10.01 -17.96 15.90
CA GLU A 420 11.44 -18.11 16.15
C GLU A 420 12.16 -16.79 16.42
N THR A 421 11.71 -15.69 15.79
CA THR A 421 12.44 -14.42 15.80
C THR A 421 11.74 -13.30 16.57
N GLY A 422 10.43 -13.41 16.81
CA GLY A 422 9.60 -12.31 17.33
C GLY A 422 9.35 -11.17 16.32
N ILE A 423 9.77 -11.35 15.06
CA ILE A 423 9.53 -10.39 13.98
C ILE A 423 8.28 -10.82 13.22
N ALA A 424 7.40 -9.88 12.86
CA ALA A 424 6.24 -10.22 12.04
C ALA A 424 6.65 -10.46 10.58
N PHE A 425 6.32 -11.66 10.08
CA PHE A 425 6.41 -12.02 8.67
C PHE A 425 5.00 -12.21 8.12
N SER A 426 4.78 -11.77 6.88
CA SER A 426 3.51 -11.96 6.18
C SER A 426 3.72 -12.50 4.78
N LEU A 427 2.84 -13.42 4.36
CA LEU A 427 2.77 -13.84 2.96
C LEU A 427 1.97 -12.80 2.17
N TYR A 428 2.51 -12.33 1.06
CA TYR A 428 2.03 -11.14 0.39
C TYR A 428 1.91 -11.35 -1.13
N GLY A 429 0.72 -11.07 -1.66
CA GLY A 429 0.49 -11.04 -3.10
C GLY A 429 1.19 -9.84 -3.74
N THR A 430 2.46 -9.98 -4.06
CA THR A 430 3.31 -8.90 -4.58
C THR A 430 2.67 -8.19 -5.76
N PRO A 431 2.49 -6.85 -5.77
CA PRO A 431 2.21 -6.11 -6.99
C PRO A 431 3.44 -6.22 -7.89
N ALA A 432 3.24 -6.78 -9.07
CA ALA A 432 4.37 -7.33 -9.81
C ALA A 432 5.20 -6.31 -10.56
N GLU A 433 4.69 -5.10 -10.83
CA GLU A 433 5.36 -4.11 -11.68
C GLU A 433 6.09 -4.77 -12.86
N THR A 434 7.42 -4.73 -12.89
CA THR A 434 8.24 -5.40 -13.93
C THR A 434 8.66 -6.83 -13.56
N LEU A 435 8.38 -7.31 -12.34
CA LEU A 435 8.90 -8.57 -11.83
C LEU A 435 8.36 -9.81 -12.57
N CYS A 436 7.09 -9.79 -12.95
CA CYS A 436 6.49 -10.84 -13.78
C CYS A 436 7.23 -11.04 -15.11
N TYR A 437 7.63 -9.95 -15.74
CA TYR A 437 8.45 -9.97 -16.95
C TYR A 437 9.87 -10.45 -16.67
N ARG A 438 10.50 -9.92 -15.61
CA ARG A 438 11.88 -10.26 -15.25
C ARG A 438 12.08 -11.74 -15.03
N PHE A 439 11.24 -12.37 -14.21
CA PHE A 439 11.33 -13.81 -13.95
C PHE A 439 11.07 -14.66 -15.22
N ALA A 440 10.02 -14.34 -15.96
CA ALA A 440 9.70 -15.07 -17.19
C ALA A 440 10.83 -14.97 -18.22
N ARG A 441 11.47 -13.80 -18.35
CA ARG A 441 12.61 -13.61 -19.27
C ARG A 441 13.81 -14.47 -18.86
N ILE A 442 14.21 -14.43 -17.58
CA ILE A 442 15.35 -15.21 -17.08
C ILE A 442 15.10 -16.71 -17.30
N ASP A 443 13.91 -17.20 -16.96
CA ASP A 443 13.57 -18.60 -17.08
C ASP A 443 13.48 -19.02 -18.55
N ARG A 444 12.96 -18.17 -19.44
CA ARG A 444 12.95 -18.40 -20.88
C ARG A 444 14.37 -18.50 -21.47
N GLU A 445 15.27 -17.62 -21.06
CA GLU A 445 16.68 -17.65 -21.47
C GLU A 445 17.38 -18.93 -20.99
N LYS A 446 17.04 -19.44 -19.80
CA LYS A 446 17.65 -20.64 -19.20
C LYS A 446 17.05 -21.96 -19.69
N TYR A 447 15.73 -22.02 -19.83
CA TYR A 447 14.97 -23.27 -20.03
C TYR A 447 14.22 -23.33 -21.36
N GLY A 448 14.28 -22.26 -22.16
CA GLY A 448 13.58 -22.19 -23.46
C GLY A 448 12.10 -21.83 -23.34
N ASP A 449 11.41 -21.97 -24.48
CA ASP A 449 9.97 -21.75 -24.59
C ASP A 449 9.19 -22.95 -24.04
N ILE A 450 8.49 -22.73 -22.93
CA ILE A 450 7.59 -23.72 -22.32
C ILE A 450 6.16 -23.22 -22.49
N SER A 451 5.33 -24.02 -23.19
CA SER A 451 3.95 -23.66 -23.50
C SER A 451 3.14 -23.34 -22.23
N ASN A 452 2.36 -22.25 -22.27
CA ASN A 452 1.58 -21.69 -21.18
C ASN A 452 2.39 -21.21 -19.95
N VAL A 453 3.71 -21.19 -20.04
CA VAL A 453 4.62 -20.80 -18.96
C VAL A 453 5.51 -19.65 -19.42
N THR A 454 6.62 -19.93 -20.12
CA THR A 454 7.60 -18.90 -20.54
C THR A 454 7.30 -18.29 -21.90
N ASP A 455 6.50 -18.97 -22.75
CA ASP A 455 6.16 -18.57 -24.12
C ASP A 455 5.40 -17.24 -24.21
N LYS A 456 4.69 -16.86 -23.17
CA LYS A 456 3.92 -15.61 -23.10
C LYS A 456 4.72 -14.37 -22.72
N GLY A 457 6.01 -14.53 -22.33
CA GLY A 457 6.92 -13.44 -22.00
C GLY A 457 6.65 -12.74 -20.66
N TYR A 458 5.72 -13.23 -19.85
CA TYR A 458 5.44 -12.79 -18.49
C TYR A 458 4.90 -13.94 -17.65
N TYR A 459 5.04 -13.86 -16.33
CA TYR A 459 4.34 -14.72 -15.38
C TYR A 459 3.11 -14.03 -14.83
N THR A 460 2.10 -14.81 -14.47
CA THR A 460 0.91 -14.29 -13.83
C THR A 460 1.27 -13.73 -12.44
N ASN A 461 0.71 -12.58 -12.11
CA ASN A 461 0.98 -11.93 -10.84
C ASN A 461 0.43 -12.75 -9.68
N SER A 462 1.28 -13.05 -8.69
CA SER A 462 0.91 -13.68 -7.42
C SER A 462 -0.11 -14.83 -7.57
N TYR A 463 -1.29 -14.72 -6.96
CA TYR A 463 -2.38 -15.71 -6.96
C TYR A 463 -3.38 -15.56 -8.12
N HIS A 464 -3.24 -14.53 -8.95
CA HIS A 464 -4.23 -14.24 -9.99
C HIS A 464 -4.37 -15.37 -11.01
N VAL A 465 -5.55 -15.44 -11.59
CA VAL A 465 -5.82 -16.30 -12.74
C VAL A 465 -5.32 -15.63 -14.01
N ASP A 466 -4.64 -16.37 -14.87
CA ASP A 466 -4.13 -15.85 -16.15
C ASP A 466 -5.28 -15.26 -16.99
N VAL A 467 -5.02 -14.10 -17.59
CA VAL A 467 -6.02 -13.35 -18.38
C VAL A 467 -6.52 -14.10 -19.62
N ARG A 468 -5.82 -15.15 -20.04
CA ARG A 468 -6.21 -16.00 -21.18
C ARG A 468 -7.21 -17.09 -20.80
N GLU A 469 -7.41 -17.34 -19.50
CA GLU A 469 -8.42 -18.30 -19.01
C GLU A 469 -9.82 -17.83 -19.37
N LYS A 470 -10.59 -18.73 -19.99
CA LYS A 470 -11.97 -18.45 -20.39
C LYS A 470 -12.94 -18.74 -19.23
N ILE A 471 -12.94 -17.89 -18.24
CA ILE A 471 -13.85 -17.95 -17.09
C ILE A 471 -14.64 -16.64 -16.96
N ASP A 472 -15.85 -16.72 -16.42
CA ASP A 472 -16.64 -15.52 -16.12
C ASP A 472 -16.08 -14.78 -14.90
N ALA A 473 -16.47 -13.50 -14.76
CA ALA A 473 -15.96 -12.63 -13.70
C ALA A 473 -16.30 -13.13 -12.29
N PHE A 474 -17.48 -13.75 -12.09
CA PHE A 474 -17.88 -14.25 -10.78
C PHE A 474 -17.08 -15.48 -10.38
N THR A 475 -16.86 -16.40 -11.31
CA THR A 475 -16.00 -17.56 -11.10
C THR A 475 -14.57 -17.15 -10.82
N LYS A 476 -14.01 -16.20 -11.58
CA LYS A 476 -12.68 -15.64 -11.34
C LYS A 476 -12.59 -15.05 -9.95
N PHE A 477 -13.55 -14.19 -9.57
CA PHE A 477 -13.59 -13.55 -8.26
C PHE A 477 -13.64 -14.56 -7.12
N LYS A 478 -14.45 -15.63 -7.26
CA LYS A 478 -14.56 -16.70 -6.26
C LYS A 478 -13.24 -17.46 -6.08
N ILE A 479 -12.50 -17.73 -7.16
CA ILE A 479 -11.22 -18.42 -7.10
C ILE A 479 -10.15 -17.52 -6.48
N GLU A 480 -10.04 -16.29 -6.97
CA GLU A 480 -9.03 -15.35 -6.49
C GLU A 480 -9.24 -14.95 -5.03
N SER A 481 -10.49 -14.77 -4.59
CA SER A 481 -10.78 -14.48 -3.18
C SER A 481 -10.37 -15.63 -2.26
N CYS A 482 -10.55 -16.87 -2.66
CA CYS A 482 -10.14 -18.03 -1.87
C CYS A 482 -8.61 -18.05 -1.66
N LEU A 483 -7.84 -17.77 -2.71
CA LEU A 483 -6.37 -17.71 -2.67
C LEU A 483 -5.87 -16.47 -1.95
N LEU A 484 -6.55 -15.34 -2.08
CA LEU A 484 -6.23 -14.10 -1.39
C LEU A 484 -6.33 -14.26 0.13
N TYR A 485 -7.36 -14.93 0.63
CA TYR A 485 -7.55 -15.16 2.08
C TYR A 485 -6.57 -16.18 2.68
N THR A 486 -5.90 -16.95 1.87
CA THR A 486 -4.80 -17.83 2.33
C THR A 486 -3.50 -17.04 2.50
N SER A 487 -3.34 -15.93 1.80
CA SER A 487 -2.26 -14.96 2.05
C SER A 487 -2.70 -13.90 3.07
N ASP A 488 -1.77 -13.28 3.80
CA ASP A 488 -2.06 -12.17 4.73
C ASP A 488 -2.41 -10.85 4.01
N ALA A 489 -2.70 -10.91 2.73
CA ALA A 489 -3.10 -9.80 1.86
C ALA A 489 -4.62 -9.74 1.63
N ALA A 490 -5.42 -10.20 2.59
CA ALA A 490 -6.87 -10.26 2.44
C ALA A 490 -7.56 -8.95 2.75
#